data_16f099394f92015f3732e76609d040e4
#
_entry.id   16f099394f92015f3732e76609d040e4
#
_cell.length_a   1.000
_cell.length_b   1.000
_cell.length_c   1.000
_cell.angle_alpha   90.00
_cell.angle_beta   90.00
_cell.angle_gamma   90.00
#
_symmetry.space_group_name_H-M   'P 1'
#
loop_
_entity.id
_entity.type
_entity.pdbx_description
1 polymer ?
#
loop_
_entity_poly.entity_id
_entity_poly.type
_entity_poly.pdbx_seq_one_letter_code
_entity_poly.pdbx_strand_id
1 'polypeptide(L)'
;EAEKFFPRPSWAPKEGIYQQKVFEVSSYQMNAANIPGEMEEGKKEDKDIVIITDNTDPSCNLSRMIGRFRAVLPYQSRTVNISEYPLAGGCLGCFRCAVSEKCVYKDGFDTFLRENIQKADAIIYAFTVSDHSMGARFKMYDDRNFCNGHRTVTVGMPVGYLVSGNYSAENNLRTVIEARSET
;
A
#
# COMPACT_ATOMS: atom_id res chain seq x y z
N GLU A 1 -5.75 25.88 -16.78
CA GLU A 1 -5.53 25.67 -18.25
C GLU A 1 -5.61 24.19 -18.64
N ALA A 2 -5.14 23.24 -17.83
CA ALA A 2 -5.27 21.81 -18.11
C ALA A 2 -6.74 21.35 -18.23
N GLU A 3 -7.65 21.90 -17.44
CA GLU A 3 -9.09 21.56 -17.48
C GLU A 3 -9.78 21.91 -18.80
N LYS A 4 -9.22 22.83 -19.58
CA LYS A 4 -9.74 23.16 -20.91
C LYS A 4 -9.48 22.08 -21.95
N PHE A 5 -8.40 21.31 -21.77
CA PHE A 5 -7.99 20.25 -22.70
C PHE A 5 -8.44 18.85 -22.26
N PHE A 6 -8.64 18.68 -20.96
CA PHE A 6 -9.07 17.41 -20.38
C PHE A 6 -10.27 17.65 -19.45
N PRO A 7 -11.47 17.84 -20.01
CA PRO A 7 -12.67 18.01 -19.19
C PRO A 7 -12.84 16.79 -18.30
N ARG A 8 -13.12 17.04 -17.01
CA ARG A 8 -13.36 15.99 -16.02
C ARG A 8 -14.46 15.05 -16.52
N PRO A 9 -14.25 13.72 -16.56
CA PRO A 9 -15.28 12.78 -16.96
C PRO A 9 -16.53 12.91 -16.10
N SER A 10 -17.69 12.64 -16.67
CA SER A 10 -18.99 12.75 -15.97
C SER A 10 -19.12 11.83 -14.75
N TRP A 11 -18.30 10.76 -14.70
CA TRP A 11 -18.21 9.83 -13.58
C TRP A 11 -17.23 10.27 -12.49
N ALA A 12 -16.40 11.29 -12.75
CA ALA A 12 -15.47 11.78 -11.73
C ALA A 12 -16.27 12.37 -10.56
N PRO A 13 -15.88 12.06 -9.31
CA PRO A 13 -16.54 12.60 -8.13
C PRO A 13 -16.58 14.12 -8.16
N LYS A 14 -17.70 14.69 -7.71
CA LYS A 14 -17.83 16.14 -7.58
C LYS A 14 -16.87 16.65 -6.51
N GLU A 15 -16.35 17.87 -6.70
CA GLU A 15 -15.53 18.54 -5.69
C GLU A 15 -16.21 18.48 -4.30
N GLY A 16 -15.43 18.15 -3.29
CA GLY A 16 -15.89 18.05 -1.89
C GLY A 16 -16.21 16.64 -1.40
N ILE A 17 -16.24 15.61 -2.26
CA ILE A 17 -16.40 14.22 -1.83
C ILE A 17 -15.06 13.66 -1.30
N TYR A 18 -13.94 14.14 -1.82
CA TYR A 18 -12.61 13.84 -1.30
C TYR A 18 -12.12 14.96 -0.36
N GLN A 19 -12.63 14.98 0.85
CA GLN A 19 -11.87 15.60 1.92
C GLN A 19 -10.77 14.60 2.30
N GLN A 20 -9.62 14.70 1.61
CA GLN A 20 -8.40 14.14 2.15
C GLN A 20 -8.18 14.78 3.52
N LYS A 21 -8.44 14.04 4.56
CA LYS A 21 -7.81 14.35 5.85
C LYS A 21 -6.34 13.96 5.69
N VAL A 22 -5.57 14.87 5.14
CA VAL A 22 -4.11 14.80 5.20
C VAL A 22 -3.78 14.94 6.67
N PHE A 23 -3.60 13.82 7.34
CA PHE A 23 -2.95 13.85 8.65
C PHE A 23 -1.50 14.23 8.35
N GLU A 24 -1.14 15.46 8.65
CA GLU A 24 0.26 15.89 8.63
C GLU A 24 1.02 15.08 9.68
N VAL A 25 1.59 13.97 9.24
CA VAL A 25 2.44 13.11 10.07
C VAL A 25 3.82 13.75 10.31
N SER A 26 4.10 14.89 9.67
CA SER A 26 5.35 15.62 9.80
C SER A 26 5.67 16.08 11.24
N SER A 27 4.68 16.11 12.14
CA SER A 27 4.86 16.46 13.55
C SER A 27 4.90 15.25 14.50
N TYR A 28 4.78 14.02 14.00
CA TYR A 28 4.83 12.83 14.83
C TYR A 28 6.29 12.46 15.14
N GLN A 29 6.89 13.20 16.07
CA GLN A 29 8.03 12.66 16.81
C GLN A 29 7.49 11.55 17.70
N MET A 30 7.67 10.31 17.27
CA MET A 30 7.36 9.16 18.12
C MET A 30 8.28 9.20 19.34
N ASN A 31 7.75 9.72 20.41
CA ASN A 31 8.38 9.55 21.71
C ASN A 31 8.20 8.07 22.08
N ALA A 32 9.29 7.31 22.09
CA ALA A 32 9.25 5.87 22.40
C ALA A 32 8.58 5.58 23.77
N ALA A 33 8.53 6.58 24.65
CA ALA A 33 7.84 6.52 25.94
C ALA A 33 6.29 6.47 25.84
N ASN A 34 5.72 6.80 24.68
CA ASN A 34 4.26 6.81 24.47
C ASN A 34 3.75 5.62 23.66
N ILE A 35 4.54 4.57 23.49
CA ILE A 35 4.04 3.29 23.01
C ILE A 35 3.28 2.67 24.18
N PRO A 36 1.94 2.55 24.13
CA PRO A 36 1.26 1.75 25.14
C PRO A 36 1.85 0.34 25.06
N GLY A 37 2.40 -0.13 26.19
CA GLY A 37 2.85 -1.52 26.24
C GLY A 37 1.71 -2.43 25.86
N GLU A 38 2.06 -3.49 25.18
CA GLU A 38 1.33 -4.74 24.96
C GLU A 38 -0.19 -4.64 25.05
N MET A 39 -0.84 -4.20 23.97
CA MET A 39 -2.27 -4.40 23.79
C MET A 39 -2.50 -5.60 22.83
N GLU A 40 -1.97 -6.76 23.17
CA GLU A 40 -2.23 -7.98 22.38
C GLU A 40 -3.42 -8.79 22.92
N GLU A 41 -3.85 -8.57 24.14
CA GLU A 41 -5.06 -9.21 24.68
C GLU A 41 -6.33 -8.51 24.17
N GLY A 42 -7.16 -9.24 23.42
CA GLY A 42 -8.49 -8.80 23.01
C GLY A 42 -8.62 -8.27 21.58
N LYS A 43 -7.64 -8.48 20.71
CA LYS A 43 -7.79 -8.15 19.28
C LYS A 43 -8.80 -9.06 18.60
N LYS A 44 -9.65 -8.47 17.75
CA LYS A 44 -10.63 -9.20 16.96
C LYS A 44 -9.93 -9.95 15.82
N GLU A 45 -10.35 -11.19 15.59
CA GLU A 45 -9.82 -12.07 14.54
C GLU A 45 -10.75 -12.16 13.32
N ASP A 46 -11.85 -11.40 13.32
CA ASP A 46 -12.88 -11.44 12.28
C ASP A 46 -12.49 -10.69 11.00
N LYS A 47 -11.30 -10.07 10.97
CA LYS A 47 -10.77 -9.33 9.83
C LYS A 47 -9.32 -9.71 9.51
N ASP A 48 -9.03 -9.94 8.23
CA ASP A 48 -7.67 -10.14 7.74
C ASP A 48 -7.08 -8.80 7.27
N ILE A 49 -6.22 -8.21 8.08
CA ILE A 49 -5.50 -6.98 7.75
C ILE A 49 -4.08 -7.35 7.32
N VAL A 50 -3.74 -7.07 6.07
CA VAL A 50 -2.39 -7.34 5.56
C VAL A 50 -1.54 -6.08 5.51
N ILE A 51 -0.35 -6.14 6.09
CA ILE A 51 0.67 -5.09 6.01
C ILE A 51 1.75 -5.56 5.04
N ILE A 52 1.92 -4.83 3.95
CA ILE A 52 2.91 -5.14 2.91
C ILE A 52 4.10 -4.21 3.10
N THR A 53 5.28 -4.77 3.27
CA THR A 53 6.52 -4.01 3.44
C THR A 53 7.67 -4.66 2.69
N ASP A 54 8.69 -3.88 2.37
CA ASP A 54 9.96 -4.34 1.80
C ASP A 54 11.10 -4.31 2.81
N ASN A 55 10.82 -3.94 4.05
CA ASN A 55 11.81 -3.84 5.10
C ASN A 55 11.22 -4.25 6.46
N THR A 56 11.83 -5.24 7.07
CA THR A 56 11.48 -5.76 8.40
C THR A 56 12.61 -5.58 9.44
N ASP A 57 13.63 -4.77 9.14
CA ASP A 57 14.68 -4.45 10.10
C ASP A 57 14.07 -3.75 11.33
N PRO A 58 14.14 -4.35 12.53
CA PRO A 58 13.54 -3.81 13.73
C PRO A 58 14.16 -2.47 14.17
N SER A 59 15.36 -2.15 13.72
CA SER A 59 16.03 -0.88 14.02
C SER A 59 15.51 0.30 13.21
N CYS A 60 14.85 0.06 12.09
CA CYS A 60 14.41 1.12 11.20
C CYS A 60 13.12 1.80 11.70
N ASN A 61 12.93 3.06 11.27
CA ASN A 61 11.75 3.84 11.64
C ASN A 61 10.44 3.21 11.13
N LEU A 62 10.47 2.63 9.94
CA LEU A 62 9.30 1.98 9.34
C LEU A 62 8.78 0.83 10.23
N SER A 63 9.67 -0.01 10.74
CA SER A 63 9.29 -1.11 11.63
C SER A 63 8.66 -0.60 12.93
N ARG A 64 9.14 0.53 13.46
CA ARG A 64 8.52 1.19 14.64
C ARG A 64 7.13 1.72 14.30
N MET A 65 6.94 2.30 13.11
CA MET A 65 5.63 2.76 12.64
C MET A 65 4.65 1.59 12.51
N ILE A 66 5.09 0.48 11.90
CA ILE A 66 4.30 -0.75 11.79
C ILE A 66 3.93 -1.28 13.18
N GLY A 67 4.90 -1.34 14.09
CA GLY A 67 4.66 -1.76 15.48
C GLY A 67 3.63 -0.89 16.18
N ARG A 68 3.74 0.44 16.02
CA ARG A 68 2.75 1.38 16.60
C ARG A 68 1.38 1.23 15.98
N PHE A 69 1.29 1.08 14.66
CA PHE A 69 0.03 0.83 13.97
C PHE A 69 -0.63 -0.45 14.48
N ARG A 70 0.14 -1.54 14.56
CA ARG A 70 -0.36 -2.82 15.09
C ARG A 70 -0.84 -2.71 16.53
N ALA A 71 -0.14 -1.96 17.38
CA ALA A 71 -0.52 -1.79 18.78
C ALA A 71 -1.88 -1.11 18.97
N VAL A 72 -2.24 -0.16 18.08
CA VAL A 72 -3.52 0.57 18.17
C VAL A 72 -4.63 -0.02 17.30
N LEU A 73 -4.30 -0.92 16.37
CA LEU A 73 -5.28 -1.57 15.52
C LEU A 73 -6.13 -2.53 16.36
N PRO A 74 -7.48 -2.45 16.32
CA PRO A 74 -8.35 -3.35 17.10
C PRO A 74 -8.44 -4.77 16.51
N TYR A 75 -7.82 -5.02 15.35
CA TYR A 75 -7.83 -6.29 14.65
C TYR A 75 -6.44 -6.93 14.63
N GLN A 76 -6.41 -8.23 14.48
CA GLN A 76 -5.17 -8.93 14.14
C GLN A 76 -4.67 -8.50 12.76
N SER A 77 -3.36 -8.52 12.57
CA SER A 77 -2.74 -8.20 11.28
C SER A 77 -1.55 -9.08 11.02
N ARG A 78 -1.32 -9.39 9.75
CA ARG A 78 -0.14 -10.13 9.29
C ARG A 78 0.73 -9.25 8.43
N THR A 79 2.02 -9.50 8.46
CA THR A 79 3.00 -8.76 7.65
C THR A 79 3.51 -9.65 6.52
N VAL A 80 3.54 -9.10 5.32
CA VAL A 80 4.10 -9.70 4.12
C VAL A 80 5.34 -8.90 3.71
N ASN A 81 6.51 -9.52 3.84
CA ASN A 81 7.78 -8.92 3.41
C ASN A 81 8.03 -9.25 1.94
N ILE A 82 7.84 -8.28 1.06
CA ILE A 82 8.05 -8.46 -0.38
C ILE A 82 9.52 -8.51 -0.80
N SER A 83 10.46 -8.12 0.10
CA SER A 83 11.88 -8.25 -0.19
C SER A 83 12.31 -9.72 -0.26
N GLU A 84 11.61 -10.60 0.44
CA GLU A 84 11.86 -12.03 0.46
C GLU A 84 11.20 -12.76 -0.72
N TYR A 85 10.27 -12.12 -1.42
CA TYR A 85 9.62 -12.73 -2.57
C TYR A 85 10.49 -12.62 -3.83
N PRO A 86 10.70 -13.72 -4.58
CA PRO A 86 11.58 -13.75 -5.76
C PRO A 86 10.91 -13.12 -7.00
N LEU A 87 10.66 -11.79 -6.97
CA LEU A 87 10.12 -11.07 -8.12
C LEU A 87 11.12 -11.10 -9.27
N ALA A 88 10.70 -11.63 -10.41
CA ALA A 88 11.52 -11.68 -11.64
C ALA A 88 11.68 -10.31 -12.33
N GLY A 89 10.82 -9.35 -12.04
CA GLY A 89 10.86 -7.99 -12.57
C GLY A 89 9.57 -7.23 -12.33
N GLY A 90 9.56 -5.94 -12.69
CA GLY A 90 8.38 -5.09 -12.67
C GLY A 90 7.38 -5.45 -13.78
N CYS A 91 6.20 -4.84 -13.76
CA CYS A 91 5.18 -5.06 -14.77
C CYS A 91 5.66 -4.58 -16.14
N LEU A 92 5.52 -5.41 -17.18
CA LEU A 92 5.89 -5.08 -18.56
C LEU A 92 4.76 -4.38 -19.34
N GLY A 93 3.59 -4.17 -18.74
CA GLY A 93 2.43 -3.61 -19.45
C GLY A 93 1.89 -4.50 -20.58
N CYS A 94 2.17 -5.80 -20.56
CA CYS A 94 1.84 -6.72 -21.64
C CYS A 94 0.37 -7.16 -21.70
N PHE A 95 -0.45 -6.78 -20.74
CA PHE A 95 -1.88 -7.11 -20.61
C PHE A 95 -2.23 -8.60 -20.62
N ARG A 96 -1.26 -9.49 -20.60
CA ARG A 96 -1.54 -10.94 -20.62
C ARG A 96 -2.43 -11.38 -19.47
N CYS A 97 -2.23 -10.83 -18.29
CA CYS A 97 -3.02 -11.16 -17.10
C CYS A 97 -4.49 -10.73 -17.20
N ALA A 98 -4.81 -9.71 -17.98
CA ALA A 98 -6.20 -9.30 -18.25
C ALA A 98 -6.99 -10.39 -18.99
N VAL A 99 -6.32 -11.16 -19.85
CA VAL A 99 -6.93 -12.21 -20.68
C VAL A 99 -6.83 -13.60 -20.03
N SER A 100 -5.63 -13.97 -19.55
CA SER A 100 -5.33 -15.33 -19.08
C SER A 100 -5.33 -15.50 -17.57
N GLU A 101 -5.55 -14.43 -16.80
CA GLU A 101 -5.43 -14.38 -15.34
C GLU A 101 -4.04 -14.72 -14.80
N LYS A 102 -3.07 -14.84 -15.68
CA LYS A 102 -1.71 -15.25 -15.34
C LYS A 102 -0.69 -14.22 -15.81
N CYS A 103 0.26 -13.90 -14.96
CA CYS A 103 1.38 -13.06 -15.34
C CYS A 103 2.22 -13.72 -16.43
N VAL A 104 2.89 -12.89 -17.26
CA VAL A 104 3.87 -13.37 -18.24
C VAL A 104 5.08 -14.00 -17.55
N TYR A 105 5.46 -13.48 -16.39
CA TYR A 105 6.47 -14.10 -15.54
C TYR A 105 5.94 -15.39 -14.92
N LYS A 106 6.82 -16.37 -14.76
CA LYS A 106 6.50 -17.66 -14.15
C LYS A 106 7.06 -17.76 -12.72
N ASP A 107 7.04 -16.65 -11.99
CA ASP A 107 7.53 -16.56 -10.61
C ASP A 107 6.44 -16.83 -9.57
N GLY A 108 5.22 -17.15 -9.99
CA GLY A 108 4.10 -17.45 -9.08
C GLY A 108 3.46 -16.22 -8.44
N PHE A 109 3.90 -15.02 -8.80
CA PHE A 109 3.41 -13.78 -8.16
C PHE A 109 1.91 -13.58 -8.29
N ASP A 110 1.31 -13.93 -9.40
CA ASP A 110 -0.13 -13.84 -9.63
C ASP A 110 -0.94 -14.72 -8.67
N THR A 111 -0.45 -15.90 -8.35
CA THR A 111 -1.03 -16.79 -7.35
C THR A 111 -0.81 -16.25 -5.94
N PHE A 112 0.42 -15.82 -5.64
CA PHE A 112 0.76 -15.19 -4.37
C PHE A 112 -0.13 -13.98 -4.09
N LEU A 113 -0.32 -13.11 -5.05
CA LEU A 113 -1.16 -11.91 -4.94
C LEU A 113 -2.62 -12.28 -4.61
N ARG A 114 -3.20 -13.25 -5.34
CA ARG A 114 -4.56 -13.71 -5.10
C ARG A 114 -4.75 -14.35 -3.74
N GLU A 115 -3.83 -15.19 -3.34
CA GLU A 115 -4.00 -16.00 -2.13
C GLU A 115 -3.64 -15.26 -0.85
N ASN A 116 -2.67 -14.34 -0.93
CA ASN A 116 -2.12 -13.70 0.25
C ASN A 116 -2.52 -12.23 0.41
N ILE A 117 -2.95 -11.56 -0.65
CA ILE A 117 -3.20 -10.11 -0.60
C ILE A 117 -4.65 -9.78 -0.91
N GLN A 118 -5.14 -10.25 -2.05
CA GLN A 118 -6.45 -9.81 -2.58
C GLN A 118 -7.65 -10.37 -1.83
N LYS A 119 -7.46 -11.32 -0.93
CA LYS A 119 -8.51 -11.86 -0.05
C LYS A 119 -8.59 -11.13 1.29
N ALA A 120 -7.66 -10.23 1.57
CA ALA A 120 -7.66 -9.47 2.81
C ALA A 120 -8.86 -8.53 2.91
N ASP A 121 -9.25 -8.17 4.12
CA ASP A 121 -10.29 -7.17 4.38
C ASP A 121 -9.76 -5.75 4.29
N ALA A 122 -8.44 -5.55 4.47
CA ALA A 122 -7.76 -4.27 4.26
C ALA A 122 -6.27 -4.47 3.97
N ILE A 123 -5.70 -3.54 3.21
CA ILE A 123 -4.29 -3.55 2.84
C ILE A 123 -3.59 -2.29 3.37
N ILE A 124 -2.47 -2.48 4.05
CA ILE A 124 -1.59 -1.40 4.50
C ILE A 124 -0.26 -1.51 3.77
N TYR A 125 0.05 -0.51 2.97
CA TYR A 125 1.34 -0.40 2.29
C TYR A 125 2.32 0.34 3.19
N ALA A 126 3.44 -0.29 3.52
CA ALA A 126 4.43 0.24 4.44
C ALA A 126 5.81 0.26 3.80
N PHE A 127 6.36 1.45 3.51
CA PHE A 127 7.65 1.61 2.86
C PHE A 127 8.39 2.86 3.33
N THR A 128 9.68 2.90 3.03
CA THR A 128 10.52 4.09 3.26
C THR A 128 10.70 4.83 1.95
N VAL A 129 10.58 6.17 1.98
CA VAL A 129 10.92 7.02 0.83
C VAL A 129 12.37 6.78 0.45
N SER A 130 12.59 6.36 -0.78
CA SER A 130 13.90 6.14 -1.38
C SER A 130 13.86 6.61 -2.84
N ASP A 131 14.93 7.29 -3.27
CA ASP A 131 15.05 7.80 -4.65
C ASP A 131 13.82 8.63 -5.09
N HIS A 132 13.34 9.50 -4.21
CA HIS A 132 12.14 10.33 -4.44
C HIS A 132 10.85 9.52 -4.71
N SER A 133 10.82 8.26 -4.30
CA SER A 133 9.72 7.32 -4.54
C SER A 133 9.61 6.29 -3.41
N MET A 134 8.88 5.21 -3.66
CA MET A 134 8.70 4.08 -2.73
C MET A 134 9.86 3.06 -2.77
N GLY A 135 10.96 3.40 -3.44
CA GLY A 135 12.08 2.50 -3.68
C GLY A 135 11.80 1.45 -4.76
N ALA A 136 12.87 0.98 -5.41
CA ALA A 136 12.77 0.11 -6.59
C ALA A 136 12.03 -1.20 -6.28
N ARG A 137 12.31 -1.81 -5.14
CA ARG A 137 11.69 -3.10 -4.77
C ARG A 137 10.20 -2.98 -4.52
N PHE A 138 9.79 -1.98 -3.76
CA PHE A 138 8.37 -1.73 -3.51
C PHE A 138 7.65 -1.31 -4.79
N LYS A 139 8.30 -0.52 -5.64
CA LYS A 139 7.75 -0.12 -6.95
C LYS A 139 7.55 -1.31 -7.88
N MET A 140 8.45 -2.28 -7.91
CA MET A 140 8.25 -3.53 -8.66
C MET A 140 7.00 -4.27 -8.19
N TYR A 141 6.79 -4.35 -6.88
CA TYR A 141 5.58 -4.95 -6.31
C TYR A 141 4.33 -4.14 -6.72
N ASP A 142 4.37 -2.80 -6.53
CA ASP A 142 3.27 -1.90 -6.87
C ASP A 142 2.85 -2.04 -8.35
N ASP A 143 3.80 -2.05 -9.26
CA ASP A 143 3.52 -2.26 -10.69
C ASP A 143 2.92 -3.65 -10.97
N ARG A 144 3.36 -4.66 -10.23
CA ARG A 144 2.88 -6.03 -10.39
C ARG A 144 1.48 -6.25 -9.80
N ASN A 145 1.00 -5.37 -8.94
CA ASN A 145 -0.39 -5.40 -8.45
C ASN A 145 -1.41 -5.35 -9.59
N PHE A 146 -1.07 -4.75 -10.72
CA PHE A 146 -1.90 -4.78 -11.92
C PHE A 146 -2.19 -6.19 -12.43
N CYS A 147 -1.47 -7.20 -11.98
CA CYS A 147 -1.65 -8.57 -12.46
C CYS A 147 -3.09 -9.07 -12.37
N ASN A 148 -3.87 -8.56 -11.43
CA ASN A 148 -5.30 -8.86 -11.30
C ASN A 148 -6.17 -7.59 -11.24
N GLY A 149 -5.58 -6.39 -11.33
CA GLY A 149 -6.27 -5.11 -11.21
C GLY A 149 -7.31 -4.84 -12.29
N HIS A 150 -7.18 -5.49 -13.45
CA HIS A 150 -8.17 -5.39 -14.51
C HIS A 150 -9.53 -6.05 -14.21
N ARG A 151 -9.66 -6.69 -13.04
CA ARG A 151 -10.84 -7.46 -12.65
C ARG A 151 -11.58 -6.87 -11.47
N THR A 152 -11.20 -5.70 -11.03
CA THR A 152 -11.86 -5.00 -9.90
C THR A 152 -11.92 -5.81 -8.59
N VAL A 153 -10.98 -6.75 -8.40
CA VAL A 153 -11.00 -7.66 -7.23
C VAL A 153 -10.76 -6.96 -5.89
N THR A 154 -10.21 -5.76 -5.92
CA THR A 154 -9.92 -4.96 -4.72
C THR A 154 -10.79 -3.71 -4.60
N VAL A 155 -11.78 -3.54 -5.46
CA VAL A 155 -12.69 -2.38 -5.40
C VAL A 155 -13.44 -2.36 -4.08
N GLY A 156 -13.39 -1.21 -3.40
CA GLY A 156 -14.02 -1.02 -2.09
C GLY A 156 -13.22 -1.57 -0.91
N MET A 157 -12.05 -2.18 -1.15
CA MET A 157 -11.15 -2.63 -0.08
C MET A 157 -10.47 -1.41 0.56
N PRO A 158 -10.53 -1.24 1.88
CA PRO A 158 -9.80 -0.18 2.57
C PRO A 158 -8.29 -0.30 2.35
N VAL A 159 -7.66 0.81 1.98
CA VAL A 159 -6.21 0.91 1.77
C VAL A 159 -5.63 1.98 2.68
N GLY A 160 -4.49 1.69 3.31
CA GLY A 160 -3.74 2.64 4.12
C GLY A 160 -2.26 2.65 3.75
N TYR A 161 -1.56 3.72 4.14
CA TYR A 161 -0.14 3.90 3.86
C TYR A 161 0.61 4.29 5.13
N LEU A 162 1.71 3.60 5.39
CA LEU A 162 2.72 3.96 6.39
C LEU A 162 4.00 4.34 5.65
N VAL A 163 4.27 5.61 5.56
CA VAL A 163 5.41 6.13 4.78
C VAL A 163 6.45 6.71 5.72
N SER A 164 7.62 6.11 5.77
CA SER A 164 8.77 6.60 6.52
C SER A 164 9.65 7.47 5.62
N GLY A 165 10.04 8.66 6.08
CA GLY A 165 10.88 9.60 5.35
C GLY A 165 10.20 10.95 5.09
N ASN A 166 10.81 11.79 4.26
CA ASN A 166 10.32 13.14 3.98
C ASN A 166 9.19 13.13 2.91
N TYR A 167 8.09 12.46 3.21
CA TYR A 167 6.95 12.32 2.30
C TYR A 167 6.38 13.68 1.85
N SER A 168 6.38 14.68 2.72
CA SER A 168 5.83 16.01 2.41
C SER A 168 6.54 16.73 1.26
N ALA A 169 7.80 16.37 0.98
CA ALA A 169 8.59 16.93 -0.13
C ALA A 169 8.42 16.15 -1.44
N GLU A 170 7.73 15.01 -1.42
CA GLU A 170 7.68 14.08 -2.55
C GLU A 170 6.32 14.16 -3.29
N ASN A 171 6.11 15.24 -4.05
CA ASN A 171 4.85 15.46 -4.75
C ASN A 171 4.50 14.34 -5.75
N ASN A 172 5.49 13.81 -6.48
CA ASN A 172 5.27 12.72 -7.43
C ASN A 172 4.80 11.44 -6.72
N LEU A 173 5.44 11.11 -5.58
CA LEU A 173 5.04 9.97 -4.78
C LEU A 173 3.62 10.12 -4.24
N ARG A 174 3.27 11.32 -3.76
CA ARG A 174 1.91 11.65 -3.33
C ARG A 174 0.90 11.39 -4.44
N THR A 175 1.14 11.90 -5.64
CA THR A 175 0.26 11.68 -6.80
C THR A 175 0.10 10.20 -7.13
N VAL A 176 1.18 9.42 -7.06
CA VAL A 176 1.11 7.96 -7.28
C VAL A 176 0.23 7.28 -6.24
N ILE A 177 0.40 7.61 -4.96
CA ILE A 177 -0.40 7.05 -3.86
C ILE A 177 -1.88 7.40 -4.04
N GLU A 178 -2.19 8.66 -4.33
CA GLU A 178 -3.55 9.12 -4.58
C GLU A 178 -4.20 8.37 -5.74
N ALA A 179 -3.51 8.29 -6.88
CA ALA A 179 -4.00 7.57 -8.05
C ALA A 179 -4.22 6.07 -7.79
N ARG A 180 -3.37 5.43 -6.98
CA ARG A 180 -3.54 4.02 -6.60
C ARG A 180 -4.71 3.80 -5.65
N SER A 181 -5.05 4.79 -4.85
CA SER A 181 -6.15 4.70 -3.87
C SER A 181 -7.51 4.96 -4.52
N GLU A 182 -7.53 5.54 -5.72
CA GLU A 182 -8.75 5.83 -6.48
C GLU A 182 -9.16 4.71 -7.45
N THR A 183 -8.29 3.74 -7.69
CA THR A 183 -8.51 2.59 -8.60
C THR A 183 -8.83 1.32 -7.85
#